data_8fc63af9096125f6a1fcf37c8d8d087b
#
_entry.id   8fc63af9096125f6a1fcf37c8d8d087b
#
_cell.length_a   1.000
_cell.length_b   1.000
_cell.length_c   1.000
_cell.angle_alpha   90.00
_cell.angle_beta   90.00
_cell.angle_gamma   90.00
#
_symmetry.space_group_name_H-M   'P 1'
#
loop_
_entity.id
_entity.type
_entity.pdbx_description
1 polymer ?
#
loop_
_entity_poly.entity_id
_entity_poly.type
_entity_poly.pdbx_seq_one_letter_code
_entity_poly.pdbx_strand_id
1 'polypeptide(L)'
;MKVAVVHDWLNGMRGGEKVLEAILELYPLATIYTLFHEPGKVSRSIESHRIVTSWLNRVPGIYRYYRNFLPLFPTAVESFDLADFDLVISSSHAVAKGVRAGSATHLSYCHTPMRYIWDAEQDYGFNRVRHLAMRALRSRLRRWDRETARGVDHFIANSRFVHGRIHTCYGRDSEIIYPPVDTKFFTPSPSCPREDFYLSAGALVPYKRTDKIIEAFNKLGRRLVVAGAGPELNRLRKAAKTNVDFRGWVTDEELRRLYRSAKALVTAAREDFGIIAVEARACGCPVIALDAGGSSETIQDGINGILFAEQRVDDIARAIRRFETMTWPVEPVRRQVERFSRENFQARIRSFVSERTEENSAARSAEVQHA
;
A
#
# COMPACT_ATOMS: atom_id res chain seq x y z
N MET A 1 -22.47 7.03 17.16
CA MET A 1 -21.00 7.08 17.11
C MET A 1 -20.56 7.99 15.98
N LYS A 2 -19.91 9.09 16.29
CA LYS A 2 -19.30 10.00 15.31
C LYS A 2 -17.91 9.52 14.95
N VAL A 3 -17.62 9.35 13.66
CA VAL A 3 -16.36 8.77 13.18
C VAL A 3 -15.56 9.79 12.37
N ALA A 4 -14.29 9.97 12.72
CA ALA A 4 -13.31 10.65 11.90
C ALA A 4 -12.39 9.61 11.24
N VAL A 5 -12.14 9.77 9.93
CA VAL A 5 -11.14 8.99 9.23
C VAL A 5 -10.00 9.91 8.81
N VAL A 6 -8.80 9.62 9.27
CA VAL A 6 -7.62 10.45 8.97
C VAL A 6 -6.76 9.75 7.94
N HIS A 7 -6.48 10.40 6.81
CA HIS A 7 -5.63 9.85 5.76
C HIS A 7 -4.49 10.83 5.42
N ASP A 8 -3.31 10.33 5.10
CA ASP A 8 -2.13 11.18 4.95
C ASP A 8 -2.34 12.30 3.92
N TRP A 9 -2.75 11.96 2.69
CA TRP A 9 -3.07 12.94 1.62
C TRP A 9 -3.94 12.31 0.53
N LEU A 10 -4.69 13.14 -0.18
CA LEU A 10 -5.60 12.76 -1.25
C LEU A 10 -5.21 13.45 -2.57
N ASN A 11 -4.27 12.86 -3.32
CA ASN A 11 -3.78 13.37 -4.62
C ASN A 11 -3.65 12.28 -5.69
N GLY A 12 -4.45 11.24 -5.61
CA GLY A 12 -4.51 10.13 -6.56
C GLY A 12 -4.99 8.84 -5.93
N MET A 13 -5.53 7.95 -6.73
CA MET A 13 -5.97 6.62 -6.30
C MET A 13 -4.81 5.63 -6.33
N ARG A 14 -4.50 5.03 -5.18
CA ARG A 14 -3.48 3.99 -5.00
C ARG A 14 -4.03 2.95 -4.02
N GLY A 15 -3.19 2.02 -3.58
CA GLY A 15 -3.60 0.98 -2.62
C GLY A 15 -4.13 1.53 -1.28
N GLY A 16 -3.55 2.62 -0.78
CA GLY A 16 -4.02 3.28 0.45
C GLY A 16 -5.42 3.85 0.32
N GLU A 17 -5.71 4.50 -0.79
CA GLU A 17 -7.02 5.10 -1.04
C GLU A 17 -8.10 4.02 -1.34
N LYS A 18 -7.73 2.85 -1.89
CA LYS A 18 -8.64 1.69 -1.98
C LYS A 18 -9.03 1.15 -0.59
N VAL A 19 -8.08 1.15 0.36
CA VAL A 19 -8.37 0.82 1.77
C VAL A 19 -9.27 1.87 2.40
N LEU A 20 -8.97 3.15 2.18
CA LEU A 20 -9.79 4.27 2.67
C LEU A 20 -11.25 4.14 2.19
N GLU A 21 -11.47 3.88 0.89
CA GLU A 21 -12.83 3.65 0.36
C GLU A 21 -13.56 2.52 1.09
N ALA A 22 -12.89 1.38 1.29
CA ALA A 22 -13.51 0.24 1.96
C ALA A 22 -13.85 0.52 3.43
N ILE A 23 -13.08 1.39 4.11
CA ILE A 23 -13.40 1.88 5.46
C ILE A 23 -14.58 2.84 5.41
N LEU A 24 -14.61 3.79 4.47
CA LEU A 24 -15.67 4.79 4.35
C LEU A 24 -17.04 4.17 4.04
N GLU A 25 -17.07 3.06 3.30
CA GLU A 25 -18.32 2.30 3.08
C GLU A 25 -18.93 1.73 4.39
N LEU A 26 -18.10 1.45 5.39
CA LEU A 26 -18.58 1.07 6.73
C LEU A 26 -19.10 2.27 7.54
N TYR A 27 -18.60 3.46 7.22
CA TYR A 27 -18.89 4.69 7.94
C TYR A 27 -19.30 5.82 6.97
N PRO A 28 -20.47 5.74 6.32
CA PRO A 28 -20.87 6.67 5.26
C PRO A 28 -21.06 8.12 5.74
N LEU A 29 -21.18 8.35 7.06
CA LEU A 29 -21.26 9.68 7.66
C LEU A 29 -19.92 10.17 8.24
N ALA A 30 -18.82 9.45 8.02
CA ALA A 30 -17.52 9.83 8.53
C ALA A 30 -17.02 11.14 7.90
N THR A 31 -16.33 11.95 8.70
CA THR A 31 -15.58 13.10 8.20
C THR A 31 -14.14 12.68 7.93
N ILE A 32 -13.64 13.00 6.73
CA ILE A 32 -12.25 12.72 6.35
C ILE A 32 -11.38 13.92 6.73
N TYR A 33 -10.28 13.65 7.43
CA TYR A 33 -9.22 14.60 7.71
C TYR A 33 -7.97 14.22 6.91
N THR A 34 -7.35 15.18 6.24
CA THR A 34 -6.17 14.90 5.39
C THR A 34 -5.25 16.12 5.31
N LEU A 35 -3.94 15.91 5.11
CA LEU A 35 -3.02 17.03 5.01
C LEU A 35 -3.37 17.95 3.86
N PHE A 36 -3.68 17.39 2.70
CA PHE A 36 -4.12 18.11 1.50
C PHE A 36 -4.96 17.20 0.60
N HIS A 37 -5.87 17.82 -0.16
CA HIS A 37 -6.75 17.16 -1.11
C HIS A 37 -6.74 17.89 -2.44
N GLU A 38 -6.39 17.19 -3.51
CA GLU A 38 -6.47 17.66 -4.89
C GLU A 38 -7.79 17.19 -5.50
N PRO A 39 -8.79 18.07 -5.71
CA PRO A 39 -10.11 17.70 -6.21
C PRO A 39 -10.06 16.98 -7.56
N GLY A 40 -10.89 15.95 -7.73
CA GLY A 40 -10.97 15.15 -8.95
C GLY A 40 -9.84 14.13 -9.12
N LYS A 41 -8.96 13.95 -8.13
CA LYS A 41 -7.86 12.97 -8.17
C LYS A 41 -8.15 11.70 -7.40
N VAL A 42 -9.17 11.69 -6.58
CA VAL A 42 -9.64 10.50 -5.87
C VAL A 42 -11.04 10.11 -6.34
N SER A 43 -11.54 8.97 -5.91
CA SER A 43 -12.84 8.47 -6.35
C SER A 43 -14.00 9.35 -5.86
N ARG A 44 -15.11 9.28 -6.59
CA ARG A 44 -16.35 9.95 -6.18
C ARG A 44 -16.85 9.48 -4.81
N SER A 45 -16.61 8.24 -4.46
CA SER A 45 -16.95 7.70 -3.14
C SER A 45 -16.23 8.49 -2.03
N ILE A 46 -14.93 8.72 -2.16
CA ILE A 46 -14.15 9.53 -1.21
C ILE A 46 -14.63 11.00 -1.23
N GLU A 47 -14.82 11.59 -2.41
CA GLU A 47 -15.19 12.99 -2.56
C GLU A 47 -16.62 13.32 -2.10
N SER A 48 -17.48 12.32 -1.98
CA SER A 48 -18.83 12.50 -1.43
C SER A 48 -18.87 12.73 0.08
N HIS A 49 -17.77 12.48 0.80
CA HIS A 49 -17.66 12.72 2.22
C HIS A 49 -17.25 14.18 2.52
N ARG A 50 -17.53 14.63 3.73
CA ARG A 50 -16.97 15.89 4.23
C ARG A 50 -15.45 15.72 4.38
N ILE A 51 -14.66 16.52 3.63
CA ILE A 51 -13.18 16.50 3.67
C ILE A 51 -12.70 17.79 4.37
N VAL A 52 -11.92 17.62 5.42
CA VAL A 52 -11.25 18.69 6.16
C VAL A 52 -9.76 18.58 5.89
N THR A 53 -9.16 19.64 5.36
CA THR A 53 -7.74 19.69 5.05
C THR A 53 -6.96 20.51 6.06
N SER A 54 -5.67 20.18 6.23
CA SER A 54 -4.78 21.01 7.04
C SER A 54 -4.45 22.33 6.33
N TRP A 55 -3.79 23.24 7.06
CA TRP A 55 -3.28 24.49 6.49
C TRP A 55 -2.30 24.28 5.33
N LEU A 56 -1.64 23.12 5.22
CA LEU A 56 -0.76 22.77 4.10
C LEU A 56 -1.47 22.79 2.76
N ASN A 57 -2.78 22.53 2.72
CA ASN A 57 -3.57 22.56 1.48
C ASN A 57 -3.56 23.93 0.80
N ARG A 58 -3.29 25.01 1.56
CA ARG A 58 -3.21 26.39 1.06
C ARG A 58 -1.84 26.73 0.49
N VAL A 59 -0.85 25.86 0.65
CA VAL A 59 0.53 26.12 0.18
C VAL A 59 0.59 25.94 -1.35
N PRO A 60 1.01 26.96 -2.12
CA PRO A 60 1.13 26.85 -3.57
C PRO A 60 2.04 25.70 -3.98
N GLY A 61 1.58 24.88 -4.92
CA GLY A 61 2.35 23.74 -5.44
C GLY A 61 2.44 22.52 -4.51
N ILE A 62 1.68 22.48 -3.42
CA ILE A 62 1.72 21.38 -2.43
C ILE A 62 1.52 20.02 -3.12
N TYR A 63 0.56 19.87 -4.02
CA TYR A 63 0.25 18.60 -4.69
C TYR A 63 1.43 18.03 -5.49
N ARG A 64 2.27 18.91 -6.04
CA ARG A 64 3.44 18.52 -6.84
C ARG A 64 4.69 18.33 -5.99
N TYR A 65 4.88 19.17 -4.95
CA TYR A 65 6.12 19.25 -4.19
C TYR A 65 5.98 18.85 -2.73
N TYR A 66 4.88 18.17 -2.34
CA TYR A 66 4.55 17.82 -0.94
C TYR A 66 5.70 17.15 -0.17
N ARG A 67 6.53 16.32 -0.85
CA ARG A 67 7.67 15.65 -0.22
C ARG A 67 8.69 16.61 0.37
N ASN A 68 8.75 17.85 -0.12
CA ASN A 68 9.64 18.88 0.40
C ASN A 68 9.14 19.44 1.75
N PHE A 69 7.86 19.28 2.02
CA PHE A 69 7.19 19.76 3.22
C PHE A 69 7.08 18.70 4.32
N LEU A 70 7.70 17.53 4.12
CA LEU A 70 7.69 16.43 5.11
C LEU A 70 8.05 16.88 6.54
N PRO A 71 9.00 17.80 6.80
CA PRO A 71 9.28 18.30 8.15
C PRO A 71 8.11 19.04 8.82
N LEU A 72 7.14 19.53 8.05
CA LEU A 72 5.97 20.26 8.54
C LEU A 72 4.75 19.38 8.73
N PHE A 73 4.76 18.15 8.24
CA PHE A 73 3.65 17.21 8.34
C PHE A 73 3.24 16.91 9.79
N PRO A 74 4.19 16.74 10.74
CA PRO A 74 3.85 16.58 12.16
C PRO A 74 2.93 17.67 12.69
N THR A 75 3.33 18.94 12.52
CA THR A 75 2.55 20.08 13.02
C THR A 75 1.22 20.24 12.29
N ALA A 76 1.15 19.87 11.02
CA ALA A 76 -0.07 19.95 10.24
C ALA A 76 -1.07 18.87 10.65
N VAL A 77 -0.64 17.63 10.91
CA VAL A 77 -1.54 16.56 11.34
C VAL A 77 -2.02 16.75 12.78
N GLU A 78 -1.16 17.28 13.66
CA GLU A 78 -1.52 17.58 15.05
C GLU A 78 -2.47 18.78 15.21
N SER A 79 -2.65 19.59 14.15
CA SER A 79 -3.55 20.75 14.17
C SER A 79 -5.03 20.40 13.96
N PHE A 80 -5.35 19.14 13.69
CA PHE A 80 -6.74 18.72 13.55
C PHE A 80 -7.44 18.67 14.91
N ASP A 81 -8.63 19.25 14.97
CA ASP A 81 -9.53 19.13 16.11
C ASP A 81 -10.46 17.93 15.92
N LEU A 82 -10.30 16.94 16.78
CA LEU A 82 -11.05 15.69 16.76
C LEU A 82 -11.84 15.47 18.07
N ALA A 83 -12.03 16.50 18.88
CA ALA A 83 -12.64 16.40 20.21
C ALA A 83 -14.09 15.90 20.19
N ASP A 84 -14.84 16.17 19.10
CA ASP A 84 -16.26 15.81 18.95
C ASP A 84 -16.49 14.38 18.44
N PHE A 85 -15.44 13.59 18.23
CA PHE A 85 -15.55 12.24 17.67
C PHE A 85 -15.46 11.18 18.75
N ASP A 86 -16.17 10.06 18.54
CA ASP A 86 -16.14 8.87 19.40
C ASP A 86 -15.06 7.88 18.93
N LEU A 87 -14.85 7.83 17.62
CA LEU A 87 -13.89 6.93 16.96
C LEU A 87 -13.04 7.69 15.93
N VAL A 88 -11.74 7.51 16.02
CA VAL A 88 -10.77 7.99 15.02
C VAL A 88 -10.12 6.79 14.36
N ILE A 89 -10.20 6.68 13.04
CA ILE A 89 -9.51 5.66 12.26
C ILE A 89 -8.45 6.35 11.41
N SER A 90 -7.17 6.16 11.71
CA SER A 90 -6.09 6.66 10.86
C SER A 90 -5.62 5.62 9.85
N SER A 91 -5.72 5.94 8.55
CA SER A 91 -5.17 5.16 7.43
C SER A 91 -3.80 5.75 7.08
N SER A 92 -2.73 5.19 7.65
CA SER A 92 -1.42 5.84 7.73
C SER A 92 -0.30 5.09 7.04
N HIS A 93 0.46 5.80 6.21
CA HIS A 93 1.76 5.39 5.67
C HIS A 93 2.85 6.44 5.92
N ALA A 94 2.47 7.56 6.55
CA ALA A 94 3.36 8.64 6.95
C ALA A 94 3.00 9.19 8.33
N VAL A 95 2.10 10.17 8.42
CA VAL A 95 1.87 10.94 9.65
C VAL A 95 0.44 10.84 10.19
N ALA A 96 -0.52 10.29 9.46
CA ALA A 96 -1.94 10.29 9.83
C ALA A 96 -2.21 9.70 11.22
N LYS A 97 -1.42 8.71 11.67
CA LYS A 97 -1.50 8.16 13.03
C LYS A 97 -1.10 9.15 14.13
N GLY A 98 -0.44 10.27 13.77
CA GLY A 98 0.03 11.28 14.71
C GLY A 98 -1.02 12.30 15.14
N VAL A 99 -2.29 12.12 14.75
CA VAL A 99 -3.39 12.97 15.23
C VAL A 99 -3.60 12.84 16.73
N ARG A 100 -4.14 13.89 17.33
CA ARG A 100 -4.56 13.90 18.73
C ARG A 100 -6.03 13.53 18.80
N ALA A 101 -6.33 12.29 19.12
CA ALA A 101 -7.69 11.76 19.15
C ALA A 101 -8.51 12.21 20.38
N GLY A 102 -7.88 12.87 21.35
CA GLY A 102 -8.56 13.30 22.58
C GLY A 102 -9.12 12.11 23.38
N SER A 103 -10.43 12.14 23.62
CA SER A 103 -11.16 11.04 24.29
C SER A 103 -11.69 9.98 23.32
N ALA A 104 -11.55 10.16 22.00
CA ALA A 104 -11.99 9.17 21.03
C ALA A 104 -11.10 7.91 21.07
N THR A 105 -11.67 6.76 20.76
CA THR A 105 -10.88 5.55 20.51
C THR A 105 -10.10 5.71 19.21
N HIS A 106 -8.77 5.59 19.25
CA HIS A 106 -7.91 5.73 18.08
C HIS A 106 -7.41 4.39 17.55
N LEU A 107 -7.91 3.99 16.41
CA LEU A 107 -7.46 2.81 15.67
C LEU A 107 -6.59 3.24 14.49
N SER A 108 -5.40 2.65 14.33
CA SER A 108 -4.52 2.98 13.22
C SER A 108 -4.35 1.82 12.26
N TYR A 109 -4.94 1.93 11.06
CA TYR A 109 -4.61 1.04 9.95
C TYR A 109 -3.28 1.49 9.34
N CYS A 110 -2.23 0.79 9.72
CA CYS A 110 -0.86 1.11 9.32
C CYS A 110 -0.50 0.39 8.01
N HIS A 111 -0.40 1.15 6.92
CA HIS A 111 0.10 0.61 5.66
C HIS A 111 1.58 0.26 5.77
N THR A 112 2.33 1.08 6.51
CA THR A 112 3.73 0.87 6.89
C THR A 112 4.17 2.00 7.84
N PRO A 113 5.09 1.76 8.80
CA PRO A 113 5.82 2.84 9.44
C PRO A 113 6.54 3.71 8.41
N MET A 114 6.55 5.04 8.64
CA MET A 114 7.00 6.05 7.67
C MET A 114 8.34 5.70 7.02
N ARG A 115 8.31 5.18 5.79
CA ARG A 115 9.51 4.70 5.07
C ARG A 115 10.57 5.78 4.89
N TYR A 116 10.17 7.05 4.71
CA TYR A 116 11.08 8.18 4.52
C TYR A 116 12.10 8.35 5.65
N ILE A 117 11.76 7.86 6.85
CA ILE A 117 12.63 7.98 8.03
C ILE A 117 13.16 6.63 8.53
N TRP A 118 12.40 5.53 8.38
CA TRP A 118 12.80 4.21 8.88
C TRP A 118 13.63 3.41 7.87
N ASP A 119 13.36 3.53 6.57
CA ASP A 119 14.09 2.81 5.53
C ASP A 119 15.20 3.70 4.94
N ALA A 120 16.36 3.69 5.60
CA ALA A 120 17.48 4.58 5.25
C ALA A 120 18.10 4.30 3.87
N GLU A 121 17.93 3.08 3.38
CA GLU A 121 18.59 2.57 2.18
C GLU A 121 17.76 2.75 0.89
N GLN A 122 16.49 3.11 1.02
CA GLN A 122 15.64 3.30 -0.15
C GLN A 122 15.83 4.71 -0.71
N ASP A 123 16.34 4.78 -1.95
CA ASP A 123 16.42 6.02 -2.69
C ASP A 123 15.03 6.43 -3.20
N TYR A 124 14.44 7.44 -2.54
CA TYR A 124 13.17 8.04 -2.94
C TYR A 124 13.33 9.16 -3.97
N GLY A 125 14.50 9.23 -4.64
CA GLY A 125 14.79 10.25 -5.64
C GLY A 125 15.13 11.62 -5.05
N PHE A 126 15.65 11.68 -3.82
CA PHE A 126 16.17 12.89 -3.23
C PHE A 126 17.57 13.22 -3.80
N ASN A 127 17.82 14.49 -4.09
CA ASN A 127 19.16 14.94 -4.42
C ASN A 127 20.10 14.95 -3.18
N ARG A 128 21.43 15.03 -3.39
CA ARG A 128 22.42 14.95 -2.30
C ARG A 128 22.17 15.94 -1.15
N VAL A 129 21.74 17.17 -1.45
CA VAL A 129 21.46 18.20 -0.44
C VAL A 129 20.24 17.80 0.41
N ARG A 130 19.18 17.29 -0.23
CA ARG A 130 17.99 16.80 0.47
C ARG A 130 18.29 15.57 1.33
N HIS A 131 19.17 14.69 0.87
CA HIS A 131 19.64 13.55 1.67
C HIS A 131 20.33 14.01 2.95
N LEU A 132 21.19 15.04 2.89
CA LEU A 132 21.88 15.56 4.07
C LEU A 132 20.91 16.25 5.04
N ALA A 133 19.99 17.08 4.53
CA ALA A 133 18.94 17.72 5.32
C ALA A 133 18.01 16.68 5.97
N MET A 134 17.63 15.62 5.24
CA MET A 134 16.81 14.53 5.77
C MET A 134 17.55 13.73 6.86
N ARG A 135 18.87 13.52 6.75
CA ARG A 135 19.65 12.88 7.82
C ARG A 135 19.58 13.67 9.14
N ALA A 136 19.74 14.99 9.08
CA ALA A 136 19.65 15.84 10.26
C ALA A 136 18.25 15.81 10.92
N LEU A 137 17.19 15.78 10.10
CA LEU A 137 15.81 15.76 10.57
C LEU A 137 15.32 14.35 10.98
N ARG A 138 15.97 13.31 10.49
CA ARG A 138 15.51 11.91 10.68
C ARG A 138 15.37 11.52 12.14
N SER A 139 16.32 11.89 12.98
CA SER A 139 16.29 11.57 14.41
C SER A 139 15.11 12.23 15.11
N ARG A 140 14.82 13.49 14.77
CA ARG A 140 13.68 14.24 15.31
C ARG A 140 12.35 13.64 14.83
N LEU A 141 12.25 13.36 13.53
CA LEU A 141 11.04 12.75 12.96
C LEU A 141 10.81 11.31 13.48
N ARG A 142 11.86 10.51 13.66
CA ARG A 142 11.75 9.17 14.28
C ARG A 142 11.27 9.24 15.72
N ARG A 143 11.76 10.21 16.49
CA ARG A 143 11.30 10.42 17.86
C ARG A 143 9.81 10.77 17.86
N TRP A 144 9.41 11.76 17.08
CA TRP A 144 8.02 12.17 16.93
C TRP A 144 7.12 10.98 16.49
N ASP A 145 7.55 10.24 15.49
CA ASP A 145 6.81 9.11 14.94
C ASP A 145 6.61 7.98 15.96
N ARG A 146 7.60 7.76 16.84
CA ARG A 146 7.52 6.81 17.94
C ARG A 146 6.67 7.32 19.10
N GLU A 147 6.79 8.60 19.45
CA GLU A 147 6.01 9.22 20.52
C GLU A 147 4.52 9.24 20.18
N THR A 148 4.16 9.63 18.98
CA THR A 148 2.77 9.66 18.52
C THR A 148 2.16 8.26 18.39
N ALA A 149 2.96 7.22 18.18
CA ALA A 149 2.49 5.83 18.20
C ALA A 149 1.95 5.40 19.59
N ARG A 150 2.31 6.09 20.67
CA ARG A 150 1.75 5.85 22.01
C ARG A 150 0.32 6.33 22.16
N GLY A 151 -0.07 7.35 21.39
CA GLY A 151 -1.44 7.87 21.36
C GLY A 151 -2.42 7.07 20.50
N VAL A 152 -1.97 5.98 19.89
CA VAL A 152 -2.82 5.03 19.17
C VAL A 152 -3.23 3.93 20.15
N ASP A 153 -4.52 3.71 20.32
CA ASP A 153 -5.01 2.64 21.21
C ASP A 153 -4.69 1.28 20.60
N HIS A 154 -5.07 1.05 19.34
CA HIS A 154 -4.85 -0.23 18.66
C HIS A 154 -4.32 -0.04 17.24
N PHE A 155 -3.31 -0.83 16.89
CA PHE A 155 -2.77 -0.89 15.53
C PHE A 155 -3.36 -2.06 14.74
N ILE A 156 -3.62 -1.80 13.46
CA ILE A 156 -3.94 -2.81 12.46
C ILE A 156 -2.81 -2.78 11.41
N ALA A 157 -2.17 -3.91 11.19
CA ALA A 157 -1.16 -4.08 10.16
C ALA A 157 -1.78 -4.66 8.88
N ASN A 158 -1.38 -4.18 7.72
CA ASN A 158 -1.84 -4.69 6.43
C ASN A 158 -1.19 -6.03 6.03
N SER A 159 -0.22 -6.53 6.80
CA SER A 159 0.54 -7.76 6.53
C SER A 159 1.35 -8.19 7.76
N ARG A 160 1.83 -9.43 7.78
CA ARG A 160 2.79 -9.91 8.78
C ARG A 160 4.09 -9.12 8.73
N PHE A 161 4.51 -8.75 7.53
CA PHE A 161 5.70 -7.92 7.34
C PHE A 161 5.55 -6.56 8.03
N VAL A 162 4.41 -5.88 7.85
CA VAL A 162 4.14 -4.58 8.50
C VAL A 162 3.91 -4.74 10.00
N HIS A 163 3.27 -5.83 10.47
CA HIS A 163 3.20 -6.16 11.89
C HIS A 163 4.59 -6.19 12.53
N GLY A 164 5.55 -6.92 11.94
CA GLY A 164 6.93 -6.92 12.40
C GLY A 164 7.60 -5.54 12.38
N ARG A 165 7.27 -4.69 11.39
CA ARG A 165 7.74 -3.30 11.33
C ARG A 165 7.16 -2.43 12.44
N ILE A 166 5.87 -2.55 12.74
CA ILE A 166 5.21 -1.83 13.85
C ILE A 166 5.90 -2.19 15.16
N HIS A 167 6.12 -3.48 15.39
CA HIS A 167 6.85 -3.94 16.58
C HIS A 167 8.27 -3.36 16.65
N THR A 168 9.03 -3.42 15.56
CA THR A 168 10.42 -2.91 15.53
C THR A 168 10.50 -1.38 15.65
N CYS A 169 9.62 -0.64 14.99
CA CYS A 169 9.69 0.82 14.94
C CYS A 169 9.05 1.48 16.16
N TYR A 170 7.96 0.91 16.68
CA TYR A 170 7.12 1.53 17.71
C TYR A 170 7.09 0.77 19.03
N GLY A 171 7.53 -0.49 19.06
CA GLY A 171 7.41 -1.38 20.24
C GLY A 171 5.95 -1.71 20.55
N ARG A 172 5.06 -1.68 19.53
CA ARG A 172 3.62 -1.93 19.67
C ARG A 172 3.23 -3.23 18.99
N ASP A 173 2.20 -3.87 19.51
CA ASP A 173 1.53 -4.99 18.85
C ASP A 173 0.49 -4.50 17.84
N SER A 174 0.02 -5.37 16.96
CA SER A 174 -1.02 -5.04 15.96
C SER A 174 -1.78 -6.28 15.51
N GLU A 175 -3.07 -6.12 15.23
CA GLU A 175 -3.87 -7.14 14.52
C GLU A 175 -3.55 -7.10 13.02
N ILE A 176 -3.53 -8.28 12.37
CA ILE A 176 -3.29 -8.34 10.93
C ILE A 176 -4.62 -8.40 10.20
N ILE A 177 -4.97 -7.33 9.47
CA ILE A 177 -6.11 -7.29 8.57
C ILE A 177 -5.61 -6.92 7.18
N TYR A 178 -5.58 -7.89 6.28
CA TYR A 178 -5.09 -7.70 4.91
C TYR A 178 -5.93 -6.67 4.15
N PRO A 179 -5.32 -5.85 3.27
CA PRO A 179 -6.04 -4.81 2.54
C PRO A 179 -7.03 -5.40 1.53
N PRO A 180 -8.09 -4.67 1.20
CA PRO A 180 -9.13 -5.13 0.29
C PRO A 180 -8.65 -5.22 -1.14
N VAL A 181 -8.96 -6.31 -1.80
CA VAL A 181 -8.83 -6.51 -3.25
C VAL A 181 -10.23 -6.74 -3.82
N ASP A 182 -10.53 -6.09 -4.94
CA ASP A 182 -11.81 -6.31 -5.63
C ASP A 182 -11.78 -7.62 -6.41
N THR A 183 -12.02 -8.74 -5.70
CA THR A 183 -12.03 -10.09 -6.26
C THR A 183 -13.23 -10.35 -7.16
N LYS A 184 -14.26 -9.48 -7.13
CA LYS A 184 -15.41 -9.51 -8.04
C LYS A 184 -15.10 -8.85 -9.37
N PHE A 185 -14.28 -7.81 -9.35
CA PHE A 185 -13.79 -7.15 -10.57
C PHE A 185 -12.62 -7.93 -11.17
N PHE A 186 -11.59 -8.23 -10.41
CA PHE A 186 -10.44 -9.02 -10.86
C PHE A 186 -10.80 -10.50 -10.86
N THR A 187 -11.27 -11.00 -12.00
CA THR A 187 -11.68 -12.39 -12.21
C THR A 187 -11.04 -12.96 -13.46
N PRO A 188 -10.85 -14.29 -13.56
CA PRO A 188 -10.41 -14.91 -14.80
C PRO A 188 -11.48 -14.76 -15.89
N SER A 189 -11.08 -15.03 -17.12
CA SER A 189 -12.01 -15.08 -18.24
C SER A 189 -11.63 -16.23 -19.18
N PRO A 190 -12.51 -17.21 -19.40
CA PRO A 190 -12.26 -18.28 -20.34
C PRO A 190 -12.09 -17.79 -21.79
N SER A 191 -12.70 -16.65 -22.12
CA SER A 191 -12.60 -16.02 -23.45
C SER A 191 -11.32 -15.20 -23.68
N CYS A 192 -10.44 -15.10 -22.66
CA CYS A 192 -9.17 -14.38 -22.76
C CYS A 192 -8.02 -15.37 -22.62
N PRO A 193 -7.51 -15.94 -23.73
CA PRO A 193 -6.39 -16.88 -23.69
C PRO A 193 -5.11 -16.15 -23.25
N ARG A 194 -4.21 -16.91 -22.64
CA ARG A 194 -2.88 -16.37 -22.32
C ARG A 194 -2.06 -16.16 -23.58
N GLU A 195 -1.45 -15.01 -23.64
CA GLU A 195 -0.54 -14.61 -24.71
C GLU A 195 0.92 -14.84 -24.29
N ASP A 196 1.84 -14.81 -25.25
CA ASP A 196 3.26 -15.04 -25.00
C ASP A 196 3.99 -13.77 -24.52
N PHE A 197 3.56 -13.23 -23.39
CA PHE A 197 4.26 -12.13 -22.71
C PHE A 197 4.16 -12.23 -21.19
N TYR A 198 5.12 -11.61 -20.51
CA TYR A 198 5.12 -11.37 -19.08
C TYR A 198 4.73 -9.93 -18.77
N LEU A 199 4.14 -9.69 -17.62
CA LEU A 199 3.70 -8.37 -17.19
C LEU A 199 4.53 -7.88 -16.00
N SER A 200 4.97 -6.62 -16.03
CA SER A 200 5.42 -5.90 -14.84
C SER A 200 4.53 -4.67 -14.68
N ALA A 201 3.87 -4.51 -13.53
CA ALA A 201 2.88 -3.44 -13.32
C ALA A 201 3.18 -2.60 -12.07
N GLY A 202 2.77 -1.32 -12.09
CA GLY A 202 2.83 -0.41 -10.97
C GLY A 202 3.68 0.84 -11.19
N ALA A 203 3.89 1.61 -10.11
CA ALA A 203 4.68 2.84 -10.19
C ALA A 203 6.15 2.55 -10.54
N LEU A 204 6.70 3.29 -11.52
CA LEU A 204 8.09 3.15 -11.96
C LEU A 204 9.02 4.01 -11.08
N VAL A 205 9.36 3.47 -9.91
CA VAL A 205 10.20 4.11 -8.88
C VAL A 205 11.39 3.19 -8.52
N PRO A 206 12.51 3.72 -8.02
CA PRO A 206 13.75 2.96 -7.83
C PRO A 206 13.59 1.68 -7.01
N TYR A 207 12.86 1.71 -5.89
CA TYR A 207 12.72 0.55 -5.00
C TYR A 207 11.92 -0.62 -5.61
N LYS A 208 11.14 -0.38 -6.66
CA LYS A 208 10.41 -1.44 -7.40
C LYS A 208 11.33 -2.32 -8.25
N ARG A 209 12.57 -1.87 -8.49
CA ARG A 209 13.61 -2.61 -9.21
C ARG A 209 13.16 -3.14 -10.57
N THR A 210 12.31 -2.36 -11.25
CA THR A 210 11.90 -2.67 -12.65
C THR A 210 13.10 -2.72 -13.60
N ASP A 211 14.19 -2.00 -13.26
CA ASP A 211 15.47 -2.09 -13.94
C ASP A 211 15.98 -3.53 -14.00
N LYS A 212 15.98 -4.26 -12.88
CA LYS A 212 16.47 -5.64 -12.81
C LYS A 212 15.56 -6.63 -13.55
N ILE A 213 14.25 -6.35 -13.57
CA ILE A 213 13.31 -7.12 -14.39
C ILE A 213 13.66 -6.94 -15.87
N ILE A 214 13.78 -5.69 -16.35
CA ILE A 214 14.12 -5.40 -17.76
C ILE A 214 15.46 -6.02 -18.14
N GLU A 215 16.50 -5.90 -17.32
CA GLU A 215 17.81 -6.51 -17.56
C GLU A 215 17.70 -8.04 -17.72
N ALA A 216 16.90 -8.71 -16.87
CA ALA A 216 16.66 -10.15 -16.96
C ALA A 216 15.94 -10.53 -18.26
N PHE A 217 14.90 -9.77 -18.64
CA PHE A 217 14.16 -9.99 -19.89
C PHE A 217 14.99 -9.72 -21.14
N ASN A 218 15.85 -8.68 -21.12
CA ASN A 218 16.82 -8.41 -22.17
C ASN A 218 17.80 -9.59 -22.38
N LYS A 219 18.21 -10.26 -21.27
CA LYS A 219 19.09 -11.43 -21.29
C LYS A 219 18.38 -12.69 -21.81
N LEU A 220 17.10 -12.86 -21.44
CA LEU A 220 16.32 -14.04 -21.81
C LEU A 220 15.68 -13.93 -23.21
N GLY A 221 15.55 -12.72 -23.77
CA GLY A 221 14.84 -12.50 -25.04
C GLY A 221 13.33 -12.74 -24.95
N ARG A 222 12.75 -12.85 -23.76
CA ARG A 222 11.31 -13.03 -23.55
C ARG A 222 10.56 -11.71 -23.65
N ARG A 223 9.33 -11.73 -24.14
CA ARG A 223 8.48 -10.52 -24.26
C ARG A 223 8.00 -10.05 -22.90
N LEU A 224 8.23 -8.77 -22.59
CA LEU A 224 7.79 -8.11 -21.36
C LEU A 224 6.90 -6.91 -21.69
N VAL A 225 5.74 -6.83 -21.06
CA VAL A 225 4.90 -5.62 -21.05
C VAL A 225 5.10 -4.91 -19.70
N VAL A 226 5.41 -3.61 -19.75
CA VAL A 226 5.57 -2.77 -18.56
C VAL A 226 4.42 -1.78 -18.52
N ALA A 227 3.50 -1.96 -17.56
CA ALA A 227 2.34 -1.11 -17.32
C ALA A 227 2.57 -0.24 -16.09
N GLY A 228 2.70 1.07 -16.27
CA GLY A 228 2.90 2.01 -15.19
C GLY A 228 3.60 3.29 -15.61
N ALA A 229 3.59 4.25 -14.70
CA ALA A 229 4.24 5.55 -14.86
C ALA A 229 5.12 5.87 -13.65
N GLY A 230 6.08 6.75 -13.81
CA GLY A 230 6.94 7.18 -12.73
C GLY A 230 8.24 7.84 -13.20
N PRO A 231 9.03 8.36 -12.27
CA PRO A 231 10.26 9.11 -12.59
C PRO A 231 11.31 8.25 -13.33
N GLU A 232 11.28 6.93 -13.17
CA GLU A 232 12.23 6.01 -13.80
C GLU A 232 11.91 5.71 -15.28
N LEU A 233 10.74 6.09 -15.80
CA LEU A 233 10.26 5.68 -17.13
C LEU A 233 11.30 5.92 -18.23
N ASN A 234 11.88 7.12 -18.29
CA ASN A 234 12.84 7.48 -19.35
C ASN A 234 14.15 6.68 -19.24
N ARG A 235 14.62 6.41 -18.02
CA ARG A 235 15.80 5.60 -17.77
C ARG A 235 15.56 4.15 -18.15
N LEU A 236 14.39 3.61 -17.79
CA LEU A 236 13.99 2.24 -18.09
C LEU A 236 13.82 2.00 -19.61
N ARG A 237 13.21 2.96 -20.32
CA ARG A 237 13.09 2.89 -21.80
C ARG A 237 14.45 2.85 -22.49
N LYS A 238 15.44 3.61 -22.01
CA LYS A 238 16.80 3.59 -22.59
C LYS A 238 17.52 2.26 -22.34
N ALA A 239 17.22 1.57 -21.26
CA ALA A 239 17.83 0.27 -20.93
C ALA A 239 17.11 -0.92 -21.59
N ALA A 240 15.89 -0.74 -22.06
CA ALA A 240 15.08 -1.77 -22.68
C ALA A 240 15.52 -2.09 -24.10
N LYS A 241 15.45 -3.39 -24.48
CA LYS A 241 15.56 -3.85 -25.87
C LYS A 241 14.17 -3.96 -26.51
N THR A 242 14.12 -4.39 -27.76
CA THR A 242 12.91 -4.49 -28.59
C THR A 242 11.85 -5.46 -28.07
N ASN A 243 12.23 -6.36 -27.16
CA ASN A 243 11.32 -7.32 -26.49
C ASN A 243 10.55 -6.72 -25.32
N VAL A 244 10.74 -5.44 -24.97
CA VAL A 244 10.08 -4.76 -23.85
C VAL A 244 9.15 -3.68 -24.36
N ASP A 245 7.85 -3.80 -24.07
CA ASP A 245 6.78 -2.86 -24.47
C ASP A 245 6.29 -2.04 -23.25
N PHE A 246 6.29 -0.71 -23.37
CA PHE A 246 5.84 0.19 -22.30
C PHE A 246 4.46 0.76 -22.62
N ARG A 247 3.46 0.40 -21.81
CA ARG A 247 2.07 0.87 -21.95
C ARG A 247 1.79 2.21 -21.25
N GLY A 248 2.71 2.67 -20.39
CA GLY A 248 2.42 3.82 -19.54
C GLY A 248 1.40 3.51 -18.45
N TRP A 249 0.71 4.54 -17.97
CA TRP A 249 -0.39 4.35 -17.05
C TRP A 249 -1.57 3.68 -17.75
N VAL A 250 -2.21 2.72 -17.09
CA VAL A 250 -3.35 1.96 -17.62
C VAL A 250 -4.52 2.03 -16.62
N THR A 251 -5.75 1.91 -17.11
CA THR A 251 -6.95 1.80 -16.27
C THR A 251 -7.03 0.44 -15.58
N ASP A 252 -7.89 0.31 -14.56
CA ASP A 252 -8.11 -0.98 -13.89
C ASP A 252 -8.67 -2.03 -14.86
N GLU A 253 -9.52 -1.64 -15.85
CA GLU A 253 -10.03 -2.52 -16.91
C GLU A 253 -8.89 -3.04 -17.79
N GLU A 254 -8.00 -2.17 -18.23
CA GLU A 254 -6.84 -2.57 -19.04
C GLU A 254 -5.88 -3.44 -18.22
N LEU A 255 -5.66 -3.09 -16.95
CA LEU A 255 -4.82 -3.88 -16.04
C LEU A 255 -5.40 -5.28 -15.84
N ARG A 256 -6.72 -5.41 -15.62
CA ARG A 256 -7.42 -6.69 -15.56
C ARG A 256 -7.24 -7.51 -16.84
N ARG A 257 -7.35 -6.86 -18.02
CA ARG A 257 -7.11 -7.52 -19.30
C ARG A 257 -5.68 -8.04 -19.41
N LEU A 258 -4.69 -7.23 -19.02
CA LEU A 258 -3.27 -7.62 -19.00
C LEU A 258 -3.02 -8.79 -18.03
N TYR A 259 -3.61 -8.80 -16.83
CA TYR A 259 -3.51 -9.94 -15.92
C TYR A 259 -4.11 -11.22 -16.52
N ARG A 260 -5.24 -11.13 -17.22
CA ARG A 260 -5.88 -12.29 -17.85
C ARG A 260 -5.04 -12.89 -18.97
N SER A 261 -4.36 -12.06 -19.74
CA SER A 261 -3.61 -12.52 -20.93
C SER A 261 -2.12 -12.77 -20.68
N ALA A 262 -1.50 -12.20 -19.63
CA ALA A 262 -0.09 -12.42 -19.34
C ALA A 262 0.21 -13.86 -18.88
N LYS A 263 1.39 -14.40 -19.24
CA LYS A 263 1.90 -15.67 -18.69
C LYS A 263 2.03 -15.59 -17.16
N ALA A 264 2.66 -14.52 -16.68
CA ALA A 264 2.82 -14.23 -15.26
C ALA A 264 3.02 -12.72 -15.03
N LEU A 265 2.64 -12.26 -13.85
CA LEU A 265 3.12 -10.99 -13.30
C LEU A 265 4.52 -11.18 -12.72
N VAL A 266 5.45 -10.27 -13.02
CA VAL A 266 6.81 -10.28 -12.46
C VAL A 266 7.03 -9.01 -11.63
N THR A 267 7.41 -9.18 -10.38
CA THR A 267 7.74 -8.07 -9.47
C THR A 267 9.02 -8.36 -8.68
N ALA A 268 9.90 -7.39 -8.60
CA ALA A 268 11.13 -7.48 -7.82
C ALA A 268 11.12 -6.55 -6.59
N ALA A 269 9.97 -5.97 -6.29
CA ALA A 269 9.82 -5.04 -5.17
C ALA A 269 9.73 -5.78 -3.82
N ARG A 270 10.33 -5.20 -2.78
CA ARG A 270 10.02 -5.54 -1.40
C ARG A 270 8.79 -4.73 -0.97
N GLU A 271 7.61 -5.29 -1.20
CA GLU A 271 6.33 -4.64 -0.91
C GLU A 271 5.91 -4.83 0.54
N ASP A 272 5.12 -3.89 1.08
CA ASP A 272 4.50 -4.06 2.39
C ASP A 272 3.44 -5.17 2.37
N PHE A 273 2.62 -5.20 1.31
CA PHE A 273 1.65 -6.27 1.04
C PHE A 273 1.72 -6.76 -0.41
N GLY A 274 1.69 -5.85 -1.39
CA GLY A 274 1.74 -6.20 -2.80
C GLY A 274 0.35 -6.50 -3.39
N ILE A 275 -0.57 -5.56 -3.31
CA ILE A 275 -1.95 -5.67 -3.84
C ILE A 275 -1.98 -6.23 -5.27
N ILE A 276 -1.10 -5.75 -6.16
CA ILE A 276 -1.04 -6.18 -7.57
C ILE A 276 -0.80 -7.69 -7.73
N ALA A 277 -0.08 -8.32 -6.81
CA ALA A 277 0.14 -9.77 -6.83
C ALA A 277 -1.16 -10.54 -6.55
N VAL A 278 -1.98 -10.02 -5.65
CA VAL A 278 -3.29 -10.61 -5.33
C VAL A 278 -4.30 -10.34 -6.45
N GLU A 279 -4.32 -9.13 -7.03
CA GLU A 279 -5.15 -8.79 -8.21
C GLU A 279 -4.83 -9.71 -9.40
N ALA A 280 -3.55 -9.92 -9.69
CA ALA A 280 -3.11 -10.84 -10.75
C ALA A 280 -3.60 -12.26 -10.49
N ARG A 281 -3.39 -12.78 -9.27
CA ARG A 281 -3.87 -14.12 -8.87
C ARG A 281 -5.40 -14.22 -8.92
N ALA A 282 -6.13 -13.18 -8.57
CA ALA A 282 -7.59 -13.12 -8.70
C ALA A 282 -8.03 -13.30 -10.15
N CYS A 283 -7.26 -12.80 -11.12
CA CYS A 283 -7.44 -13.04 -12.55
C CYS A 283 -6.91 -14.41 -13.02
N GLY A 284 -6.41 -15.25 -12.11
CA GLY A 284 -5.78 -16.53 -12.44
C GLY A 284 -4.34 -16.38 -12.97
N CYS A 285 -3.72 -15.19 -12.93
CA CYS A 285 -2.35 -14.95 -13.38
C CYS A 285 -1.35 -15.33 -12.28
N PRO A 286 -0.46 -16.30 -12.49
CA PRO A 286 0.58 -16.61 -11.53
C PRO A 286 1.59 -15.47 -11.39
N VAL A 287 2.32 -15.46 -10.26
CA VAL A 287 3.21 -14.35 -9.93
C VAL A 287 4.64 -14.84 -9.72
N ILE A 288 5.60 -14.16 -10.32
CA ILE A 288 7.03 -14.34 -10.07
C ILE A 288 7.49 -13.16 -9.22
N ALA A 289 7.88 -13.39 -7.98
CA ALA A 289 8.14 -12.31 -7.04
C ALA A 289 9.38 -12.54 -6.17
N LEU A 290 9.90 -11.43 -5.63
CA LEU A 290 10.92 -11.50 -4.59
C LEU A 290 10.33 -12.15 -3.32
N ASP A 291 11.07 -13.09 -2.72
CA ASP A 291 10.73 -13.70 -1.43
C ASP A 291 11.02 -12.74 -0.28
N ALA A 292 10.31 -11.63 -0.22
CA ALA A 292 10.45 -10.63 0.83
C ALA A 292 9.19 -9.77 0.96
N GLY A 293 8.90 -9.33 2.18
CA GLY A 293 7.72 -8.51 2.47
C GLY A 293 6.41 -9.28 2.27
N GLY A 294 5.39 -8.60 1.78
CA GLY A 294 4.07 -9.19 1.55
C GLY A 294 4.03 -10.30 0.51
N SER A 295 5.00 -10.37 -0.41
CA SER A 295 5.07 -11.46 -1.39
C SER A 295 5.27 -12.82 -0.73
N SER A 296 6.10 -12.90 0.32
CA SER A 296 6.33 -14.16 1.06
C SER A 296 5.09 -14.71 1.78
N GLU A 297 4.06 -13.89 1.98
CA GLU A 297 2.81 -14.31 2.64
C GLU A 297 1.63 -14.45 1.68
N THR A 298 1.73 -13.83 0.51
CA THR A 298 0.68 -13.90 -0.52
C THR A 298 0.95 -14.94 -1.59
N ILE A 299 2.20 -15.37 -1.79
CA ILE A 299 2.60 -16.33 -2.81
C ILE A 299 3.07 -17.62 -2.14
N GLN A 300 2.55 -18.73 -2.64
CA GLN A 300 2.97 -20.08 -2.32
C GLN A 300 3.84 -20.61 -3.48
N ASP A 301 5.14 -20.74 -3.21
CA ASP A 301 6.12 -21.14 -4.23
C ASP A 301 5.76 -22.49 -4.87
N GLY A 302 5.76 -22.54 -6.20
CA GLY A 302 5.40 -23.72 -6.97
C GLY A 302 3.90 -24.02 -7.06
N ILE A 303 3.01 -23.24 -6.42
CA ILE A 303 1.55 -23.46 -6.44
C ILE A 303 0.82 -22.32 -7.18
N ASN A 304 1.04 -21.09 -6.76
CA ASN A 304 0.38 -19.93 -7.37
C ASN A 304 1.41 -18.89 -7.90
N GLY A 305 2.67 -19.25 -7.90
CA GLY A 305 3.76 -18.44 -8.41
C GLY A 305 5.13 -19.03 -8.09
N ILE A 306 6.16 -18.28 -8.40
CA ILE A 306 7.56 -18.59 -8.09
C ILE A 306 8.15 -17.47 -7.23
N LEU A 307 8.83 -17.83 -6.16
CA LEU A 307 9.60 -16.92 -5.33
C LEU A 307 11.09 -16.99 -5.68
N PHE A 308 11.76 -15.83 -5.74
CA PHE A 308 13.22 -15.74 -5.89
C PHE A 308 13.84 -14.96 -4.74
N ALA A 309 15.07 -15.35 -4.34
CA ALA A 309 15.66 -14.90 -3.08
C ALA A 309 16.18 -13.46 -3.11
N GLU A 310 16.78 -13.01 -4.22
CA GLU A 310 17.47 -11.72 -4.27
C GLU A 310 17.12 -10.88 -5.51
N GLN A 311 17.17 -9.56 -5.36
CA GLN A 311 16.91 -8.60 -6.46
C GLN A 311 18.04 -8.57 -7.49
N ARG A 312 18.49 -9.74 -7.93
CA ARG A 312 19.54 -9.91 -8.93
C ARG A 312 18.97 -10.38 -10.25
N VAL A 313 19.56 -9.96 -11.33
CA VAL A 313 19.19 -10.34 -12.71
C VAL A 313 19.14 -11.85 -12.89
N ASP A 314 20.16 -12.55 -12.36
CA ASP A 314 20.28 -14.00 -12.52
C ASP A 314 19.23 -14.77 -11.70
N ASP A 315 18.83 -14.25 -10.52
CA ASP A 315 17.78 -14.86 -9.70
C ASP A 315 16.40 -14.72 -10.37
N ILE A 316 16.11 -13.54 -10.92
CA ILE A 316 14.90 -13.30 -11.71
C ILE A 316 14.91 -14.22 -12.95
N ALA A 317 16.03 -14.32 -13.67
CA ALA A 317 16.14 -15.16 -14.85
C ALA A 317 15.96 -16.66 -14.52
N ARG A 318 16.52 -17.14 -13.41
CA ARG A 318 16.30 -18.52 -12.92
C ARG A 318 14.84 -18.77 -12.57
N ALA A 319 14.19 -17.82 -11.87
CA ALA A 319 12.78 -17.94 -11.52
C ALA A 319 11.89 -18.01 -12.77
N ILE A 320 12.15 -17.20 -13.80
CA ILE A 320 11.43 -17.25 -15.08
C ILE A 320 11.63 -18.61 -15.76
N ARG A 321 12.85 -19.13 -15.84
CA ARG A 321 13.10 -20.46 -16.43
C ARG A 321 12.40 -21.58 -15.64
N ARG A 322 12.44 -21.55 -14.30
CA ARG A 322 11.71 -22.49 -13.46
C ARG A 322 10.21 -22.41 -13.69
N PHE A 323 9.67 -21.19 -13.79
CA PHE A 323 8.26 -20.94 -14.11
C PHE A 323 7.86 -21.62 -15.43
N GLU A 324 8.72 -21.56 -16.47
CA GLU A 324 8.48 -22.12 -17.80
C GLU A 324 8.47 -23.66 -17.83
N THR A 325 9.04 -24.33 -16.82
CA THR A 325 9.01 -25.79 -16.71
C THR A 325 7.75 -26.34 -16.01
N MET A 326 6.86 -25.45 -15.55
CA MET A 326 5.68 -25.81 -14.76
C MET A 326 4.38 -25.45 -15.47
N THR A 327 3.30 -26.07 -15.06
CA THR A 327 1.93 -25.72 -15.50
C THR A 327 1.23 -24.92 -14.41
N TRP A 328 0.37 -23.98 -14.83
CA TRP A 328 -0.27 -23.02 -13.95
C TRP A 328 -1.79 -23.01 -14.14
N PRO A 329 -2.50 -24.01 -13.63
CA PRO A 329 -3.97 -24.04 -13.68
C PRO A 329 -4.56 -22.87 -12.89
N VAL A 330 -5.69 -22.35 -13.37
CA VAL A 330 -6.33 -21.14 -12.79
C VAL A 330 -6.74 -21.36 -11.33
N GLU A 331 -7.34 -22.52 -11.00
CA GLU A 331 -7.85 -22.78 -9.65
C GLU A 331 -6.77 -22.78 -8.55
N PRO A 332 -5.64 -23.50 -8.68
CA PRO A 332 -4.54 -23.38 -7.70
C PRO A 332 -3.99 -21.97 -7.58
N VAL A 333 -3.87 -21.23 -8.70
CA VAL A 333 -3.38 -19.83 -8.69
C VAL A 333 -4.32 -18.93 -7.90
N ARG A 334 -5.63 -19.13 -8.00
CA ARG A 334 -6.66 -18.38 -7.27
C ARG A 334 -6.86 -18.82 -5.82
N ARG A 335 -6.34 -19.97 -5.43
CA ARG A 335 -6.57 -20.50 -4.08
C ARG A 335 -6.33 -19.44 -3.01
N GLN A 336 -7.26 -19.33 -2.08
CA GLN A 336 -7.23 -18.38 -0.95
C GLN A 336 -7.27 -16.88 -1.33
N VAL A 337 -7.54 -16.50 -2.58
CA VAL A 337 -7.65 -15.09 -2.96
C VAL A 337 -8.82 -14.41 -2.21
N GLU A 338 -9.91 -15.12 -1.98
CA GLU A 338 -11.10 -14.59 -1.31
C GLU A 338 -10.85 -14.11 0.13
N ARG A 339 -9.79 -14.60 0.80
CA ARG A 339 -9.38 -14.06 2.11
C ARG A 339 -8.97 -12.59 2.06
N PHE A 340 -8.68 -12.06 0.88
CA PHE A 340 -8.32 -10.68 0.63
C PHE A 340 -9.47 -9.87 0.00
N SER A 341 -10.67 -10.46 -0.11
CA SER A 341 -11.81 -9.76 -0.69
C SER A 341 -12.18 -8.52 0.13
N ARG A 342 -12.83 -7.57 -0.54
CA ARG A 342 -13.34 -6.34 0.09
C ARG A 342 -14.32 -6.67 1.22
N GLU A 343 -15.19 -7.64 1.02
CA GLU A 343 -16.16 -8.10 2.01
C GLU A 343 -15.48 -8.67 3.27
N ASN A 344 -14.46 -9.50 3.08
CA ASN A 344 -13.72 -10.07 4.20
C ASN A 344 -12.94 -8.99 4.97
N PHE A 345 -12.32 -8.03 4.26
CA PHE A 345 -11.69 -6.86 4.89
C PHE A 345 -12.68 -6.09 5.75
N GLN A 346 -13.86 -5.76 5.18
CA GLN A 346 -14.88 -4.99 5.87
C GLN A 346 -15.46 -5.74 7.09
N ALA A 347 -15.69 -7.04 6.97
CA ALA A 347 -16.13 -7.87 8.09
C ALA A 347 -15.10 -7.87 9.23
N ARG A 348 -13.80 -8.02 8.90
CA ARG A 348 -12.71 -7.98 9.88
C ARG A 348 -12.56 -6.61 10.55
N ILE A 349 -12.64 -5.50 9.79
CA ILE A 349 -12.60 -4.14 10.34
C ILE A 349 -13.80 -3.91 11.28
N ARG A 350 -15.00 -4.31 10.88
CA ARG A 350 -16.20 -4.14 11.71
C ARG A 350 -16.11 -4.90 13.04
N SER A 351 -15.71 -6.18 13.01
CA SER A 351 -15.50 -6.98 14.22
C SER A 351 -14.48 -6.33 15.13
N PHE A 352 -13.31 -5.98 14.59
CA PHE A 352 -12.23 -5.36 15.35
C PHE A 352 -12.65 -4.04 16.00
N VAL A 353 -13.35 -3.17 15.26
CA VAL A 353 -13.85 -1.89 15.81
C VAL A 353 -14.85 -2.15 16.94
N SER A 354 -15.82 -3.07 16.75
CA SER A 354 -16.83 -3.38 17.77
C SER A 354 -16.16 -3.86 19.06
N GLU A 355 -15.30 -4.85 18.98
CA GLU A 355 -14.57 -5.40 20.11
C GLU A 355 -13.78 -4.32 20.88
N ARG A 356 -13.03 -3.48 20.18
CA ARG A 356 -12.15 -2.47 20.80
C ARG A 356 -12.90 -1.24 21.34
N THR A 357 -14.02 -0.88 20.74
CA THR A 357 -14.88 0.20 21.30
C THR A 357 -15.61 -0.24 22.55
N GLU A 358 -16.04 -1.50 22.64
CA GLU A 358 -16.64 -2.08 23.83
C GLU A 358 -15.63 -2.19 25.00
N GLU A 359 -14.42 -2.70 24.74
CA GLU A 359 -13.32 -2.78 25.73
C GLU A 359 -12.98 -1.40 26.31
N ASN A 360 -12.82 -0.38 25.45
CA ASN A 360 -12.51 0.99 25.91
C ASN A 360 -13.66 1.61 26.70
N SER A 361 -14.91 1.34 26.32
CA SER A 361 -16.09 1.82 27.06
C SER A 361 -16.16 1.21 28.46
N ALA A 362 -15.90 -0.09 28.57
CA ALA A 362 -15.88 -0.81 29.87
C ALA A 362 -14.74 -0.31 30.78
N ALA A 363 -13.54 -0.10 30.23
CA ALA A 363 -12.39 0.41 30.97
C ALA A 363 -12.65 1.81 31.54
N ARG A 364 -13.21 2.73 30.74
CA ARG A 364 -13.57 4.09 31.18
C ARG A 364 -14.66 4.09 32.25
N SER A 365 -15.65 3.20 32.13
CA SER A 365 -16.71 3.09 33.14
C SER A 365 -16.16 2.60 34.49
N ALA A 366 -15.16 1.71 34.49
CA ALA A 366 -14.48 1.25 35.68
C ALA A 366 -13.63 2.34 36.36
N GLU A 367 -12.93 3.16 35.59
CA GLU A 367 -12.14 4.31 36.13
C GLU A 367 -13.02 5.37 36.80
N VAL A 368 -14.20 5.66 36.21
CA VAL A 368 -15.15 6.65 36.79
C VAL A 368 -15.78 6.13 38.10
N GLN A 369 -15.92 4.82 38.28
CA GLN A 369 -16.45 4.23 39.51
C GLN A 369 -15.43 4.18 40.66
N HIS A 370 -14.14 4.34 40.38
CA HIS A 370 -13.06 4.32 41.34
C HIS A 370 -12.44 5.70 41.65
N ALA A 371 -12.90 6.77 40.99
CA ALA A 371 -12.54 8.16 41.23
C ALA A 371 -13.60 8.90 42.04
#